data_bea1bbf8caac50dbe73e3c431892af4b
#
_entry.id   bea1bbf8caac50dbe73e3c431892af4b
#
_cell.length_a   1.000
_cell.length_b   1.000
_cell.length_c   1.000
_cell.angle_alpha   90.00
_cell.angle_beta   90.00
_cell.angle_gamma   90.00
#
_symmetry.space_group_name_H-M   'P 1'
#
loop_
_entity.id
_entity.type
_entity.pdbx_description
1 polymer ?
#
loop_
_entity_poly.entity_id
_entity_poly.type
_entity_poly.pdbx_seq_one_letter_code
_entity_poly.pdbx_strand_id
1 'polypeptide(L)'
;MLLATFVACNDDDDVKDAILEVNYKNLNGTWRLSEWNGKEMNDKLYCYITFDRKEHTYIMYQNLNSMYSRKLTGSFLIEEKEDDFILSGTYDFGKGDWTNKYIVTEMLDNSMKWIVKDNPEDISVYVRCDKVPDDILTGTRSLK
;
A
#
# COMPACT_ATOMS: atom_id res chain seq x y z
N MET A 1 -7.85 41.47 2.46
CA MET A 1 -7.39 41.12 2.13
C MET A 1 -6.82 40.51 2.30
N LEU A 2 -6.83 40.13 2.28
CA LEU A 2 -6.25 39.42 2.20
C LEU A 2 -5.84 38.71 2.27
N LEU A 3 -5.96 38.38 2.32
CA LEU A 3 -5.43 37.60 2.25
C LEU A 3 -4.92 36.96 2.16
N ALA A 4 -5.08 36.91 2.05
CA ALA A 4 -4.49 36.21 1.76
C ALA A 4 -3.92 35.61 1.77
N THR A 5 -4.05 35.72 1.86
CA THR A 5 -3.42 35.17 1.68
C THR A 5 -3.04 34.46 1.93
N PHE A 6 -3.17 34.28 2.01
CA PHE A 6 -2.79 33.61 2.07
C PHE A 6 -2.54 32.92 2.06
N VAL A 7 -2.86 32.75 2.10
CA VAL A 7 -2.60 32.18 1.83
C VAL A 7 -2.10 31.64 1.81
N ALA A 8 -2.20 31.46 1.70
CA ALA A 8 -1.66 30.98 1.37
C ALA A 8 -1.01 30.52 1.52
N CYS A 9 -0.99 30.36 1.55
CA CYS A 9 -0.37 29.88 1.45
C CYS A 9 0.15 29.35 1.83
N ASN A 10 0.13 29.19 2.09
CA ASN A 10 0.65 28.60 2.24
C ASN A 10 0.80 28.01 2.38
N ASP A 11 0.34 28.14 2.20
CA ASP A 11 0.21 27.35 2.35
C ASP A 11 0.30 26.39 1.49
N ASP A 12 0.60 26.32 0.62
CA ASP A 12 1.12 25.55 -0.46
C ASP A 12 1.45 24.14 -0.11
N ASP A 13 2.10 23.94 1.02
CA ASP A 13 2.42 22.64 1.55
C ASP A 13 1.18 21.82 1.78
N ASP A 14 0.13 22.48 2.16
CA ASP A 14 -1.13 21.79 2.38
C ASP A 14 -1.66 21.19 1.12
N VAL A 15 -1.40 21.82 0.00
CA VAL A 15 -1.86 21.27 -1.28
C VAL A 15 -1.19 19.96 -1.59
N LYS A 16 0.11 19.86 -1.26
CA LYS A 16 0.83 18.62 -1.51
C LYS A 16 0.32 17.47 -0.68
N ASP A 17 -0.23 17.80 0.47
CA ASP A 17 -0.64 16.78 1.42
C ASP A 17 -2.13 16.55 1.41
N ALA A 18 -2.80 16.97 0.34
CA ALA A 18 -4.24 16.76 0.24
C ALA A 18 -4.57 15.28 0.25
N ILE A 19 -5.53 14.93 1.09
CA ILE A 19 -5.98 13.55 1.21
C ILE A 19 -6.77 13.16 -0.03
N LEU A 20 -6.43 12.03 -0.61
CA LEU A 20 -7.10 11.52 -1.79
C LEU A 20 -8.14 10.49 -1.40
N GLU A 21 -9.13 10.33 -2.27
CA GLU A 21 -10.11 9.27 -2.09
C GLU A 21 -9.43 7.91 -2.31
N VAL A 22 -9.79 6.93 -1.49
CA VAL A 22 -9.31 5.57 -1.66
C VAL A 22 -10.18 4.89 -2.71
N ASN A 23 -9.62 4.72 -3.90
CA ASN A 23 -10.35 4.09 -5.00
C ASN A 23 -9.35 3.37 -5.90
N TYR A 24 -9.88 2.66 -6.89
CA TYR A 24 -9.03 1.85 -7.77
C TYR A 24 -8.03 2.69 -8.54
N LYS A 25 -8.45 3.88 -8.95
CA LYS A 25 -7.57 4.78 -9.71
C LYS A 25 -6.38 5.23 -8.87
N ASN A 26 -6.65 5.68 -7.65
CA ASN A 26 -5.60 6.22 -6.80
C ASN A 26 -4.72 5.12 -6.21
N LEU A 27 -5.24 3.91 -6.08
CA LEU A 27 -4.46 2.78 -5.60
C LEU A 27 -3.58 2.16 -6.69
N ASN A 28 -3.92 2.41 -7.95
CA ASN A 28 -3.21 1.81 -9.08
C ASN A 28 -1.70 2.10 -9.01
N GLY A 29 -0.90 1.12 -9.40
CA GLY A 29 0.55 1.27 -9.46
C GLY A 29 1.27 0.43 -8.44
N THR A 30 2.54 0.73 -8.23
CA THR A 30 3.42 -0.07 -7.38
C THR A 30 3.71 0.66 -6.08
N TRP A 31 3.62 -0.10 -5.00
CA TRP A 31 3.83 0.43 -3.65
C TRP A 31 4.81 -0.44 -2.90
N ARG A 32 5.58 0.19 -2.03
CA ARG A 32 6.57 -0.47 -1.21
C ARG A 32 6.18 -0.29 0.26
N LEU A 33 6.18 -1.36 1.02
CA LEU A 33 5.98 -1.28 2.46
C LEU A 33 7.18 -0.54 3.06
N SER A 34 6.91 0.59 3.68
CA SER A 34 7.94 1.44 4.25
C SER A 34 8.13 1.16 5.74
N GLU A 35 7.01 1.02 6.46
CA GLU A 35 7.04 0.78 7.89
C GLU A 35 5.94 -0.21 8.26
N TRP A 36 6.23 -1.02 9.25
CA TRP A 36 5.27 -1.94 9.83
C TRP A 36 5.35 -1.81 11.34
N ASN A 37 4.28 -1.25 11.92
CA ASN A 37 4.20 -1.00 13.37
C ASN A 37 5.39 -0.19 13.87
N GLY A 38 5.74 0.84 13.10
CA GLY A 38 6.81 1.75 13.47
C GLY A 38 8.20 1.29 13.11
N LYS A 39 8.34 0.07 12.58
CA LYS A 39 9.64 -0.46 12.21
C LYS A 39 9.85 -0.32 10.71
N GLU A 40 10.98 0.26 10.33
CA GLU A 40 11.31 0.43 8.93
C GLU A 40 11.69 -0.89 8.28
N MET A 41 11.30 -1.03 7.02
CA MET A 41 11.67 -2.19 6.23
C MET A 41 13.09 -2.02 5.70
N ASN A 42 13.70 -3.13 5.27
CA ASN A 42 15.06 -3.11 4.74
C ASN A 42 15.16 -4.10 3.58
N ASP A 43 16.37 -4.37 3.14
CA ASP A 43 16.56 -5.25 1.97
C ASP A 43 16.12 -6.69 2.23
N LYS A 44 16.06 -7.09 3.47
CA LYS A 44 15.71 -8.48 3.82
C LYS A 44 14.25 -8.63 4.24
N LEU A 45 13.65 -7.54 4.71
CA LEU A 45 12.24 -7.52 5.11
C LEU A 45 11.53 -6.54 4.20
N TYR A 46 10.78 -7.06 3.26
CA TYR A 46 10.16 -6.19 2.27
C TYR A 46 8.81 -6.71 1.81
N CYS A 47 8.01 -5.80 1.30
CA CYS A 47 6.78 -6.14 0.61
C CYS A 47 6.56 -5.08 -0.46
N TYR A 48 6.40 -5.54 -1.69
CA TYR A 48 6.05 -4.69 -2.83
C TYR A 48 4.75 -5.22 -3.40
N ILE A 49 3.84 -4.32 -3.71
CA ILE A 49 2.57 -4.72 -4.29
C ILE A 49 2.21 -3.79 -5.44
N THR A 50 1.80 -4.37 -6.55
CA THR A 50 1.36 -3.63 -7.73
C THR A 50 -0.12 -3.90 -7.92
N PHE A 51 -0.91 -2.83 -7.96
CA PHE A 51 -2.35 -2.92 -8.17
C PHE A 51 -2.70 -2.51 -9.59
N ASP A 52 -3.59 -3.27 -10.22
CA ASP A 52 -4.11 -2.96 -11.55
C ASP A 52 -5.55 -2.48 -11.41
N ARG A 53 -5.78 -1.22 -11.78
CA ARG A 53 -7.10 -0.61 -11.58
C ARG A 53 -8.17 -1.14 -12.53
N LYS A 54 -7.78 -1.70 -13.66
CA LYS A 54 -8.75 -2.19 -14.64
C LYS A 54 -9.23 -3.58 -14.32
N GLU A 55 -8.28 -4.45 -14.00
CA GLU A 55 -8.60 -5.85 -13.74
C GLU A 55 -8.92 -6.12 -12.29
N HIS A 56 -8.61 -5.16 -11.40
CA HIS A 56 -8.75 -5.33 -9.96
C HIS A 56 -7.90 -6.50 -9.46
N THR A 57 -6.71 -6.61 -10.01
CA THR A 57 -5.76 -7.66 -9.63
C THR A 57 -4.51 -7.05 -9.04
N TYR A 58 -3.74 -7.88 -8.34
CA TYR A 58 -2.49 -7.42 -7.76
C TYR A 58 -1.39 -8.46 -7.97
N ILE A 59 -0.16 -7.99 -7.89
CA ILE A 59 1.02 -8.85 -7.82
C ILE A 59 1.81 -8.38 -6.61
N MET A 60 2.12 -9.30 -5.71
CA MET A 60 2.83 -8.96 -4.48
C MET A 60 4.11 -9.77 -4.39
N TYR A 61 5.18 -9.11 -4.02
CA TYR A 61 6.46 -9.76 -3.72
C TYR A 61 6.79 -9.44 -2.28
N GLN A 62 6.96 -10.47 -1.47
CA GLN A 62 7.22 -10.22 -0.05
C GLN A 62 8.22 -11.19 0.53
N ASN A 63 8.88 -10.74 1.56
CA ASN A 63 9.73 -11.56 2.40
C ASN A 63 9.65 -10.95 3.80
N LEU A 64 8.60 -11.34 4.52
CA LEU A 64 8.34 -10.86 5.87
C LEU A 64 8.40 -12.07 6.78
N ASN A 65 9.39 -12.16 7.62
CA ASN A 65 9.51 -13.28 8.56
C ASN A 65 9.65 -14.63 7.86
N SER A 66 10.30 -14.66 6.71
CA SER A 66 10.46 -15.89 5.94
C SER A 66 11.88 -15.95 5.41
N MET A 67 12.34 -17.15 5.15
CA MET A 67 13.65 -17.36 4.55
C MET A 67 13.61 -17.22 3.03
N TYR A 68 12.43 -17.12 2.47
CA TYR A 68 12.25 -17.03 1.02
C TYR A 68 11.46 -15.80 0.65
N SER A 69 11.77 -15.28 -0.52
CA SER A 69 10.85 -14.32 -1.12
C SER A 69 9.67 -15.09 -1.71
N ARG A 70 8.52 -14.46 -1.72
CA ARG A 70 7.31 -15.06 -2.27
C ARG A 70 6.65 -14.10 -3.24
N LYS A 71 6.16 -14.67 -4.33
CA LYS A 71 5.33 -13.92 -5.27
C LYS A 71 3.90 -14.40 -5.12
N LEU A 72 2.99 -13.47 -4.88
CA LEU A 72 1.58 -13.76 -4.70
C LEU A 72 0.79 -12.96 -5.70
N THR A 73 -0.25 -13.57 -6.25
CA THR A 73 -1.15 -12.88 -7.18
C THR A 73 -2.58 -13.14 -6.78
N GLY A 74 -3.47 -12.28 -7.22
CA GLY A 74 -4.88 -12.44 -6.94
C GLY A 74 -5.67 -11.22 -7.33
N SER A 75 -6.84 -11.09 -6.74
CA SER A 75 -7.75 -9.98 -6.97
C SER A 75 -7.93 -9.18 -5.70
N PHE A 76 -8.29 -7.92 -5.84
CA PHE A 76 -8.55 -7.09 -4.67
C PHE A 76 -9.85 -6.33 -4.84
N LEU A 77 -10.39 -5.90 -3.70
CA LEU A 77 -11.67 -5.22 -3.64
C LEU A 77 -11.57 -4.07 -2.66
N ILE A 78 -12.15 -2.94 -3.01
CA ILE A 78 -12.26 -1.79 -2.12
C ILE A 78 -13.74 -1.59 -1.84
N GLU A 79 -14.11 -1.57 -0.57
CA GLU A 79 -15.48 -1.34 -0.13
C GLU A 79 -15.53 -0.14 0.78
N GLU A 80 -16.52 0.71 0.60
CA GLU A 80 -16.75 1.83 1.51
C GLU A 80 -17.80 1.41 2.52
N LYS A 81 -17.47 1.56 3.80
CA LYS A 81 -18.37 1.16 4.88
C LYS A 81 -18.17 2.07 6.07
N GLU A 82 -19.23 2.78 6.45
CA GLU A 82 -19.19 3.65 7.63
C GLU A 82 -18.03 4.63 7.59
N ASP A 83 -17.85 5.26 6.44
CA ASP A 83 -16.80 6.26 6.21
C ASP A 83 -15.39 5.67 6.12
N ASP A 84 -15.24 4.36 6.22
CA ASP A 84 -13.96 3.71 6.03
C ASP A 84 -13.90 3.06 4.67
N PHE A 85 -12.70 3.01 4.09
CA PHE A 85 -12.45 2.28 2.84
C PHE A 85 -11.70 1.00 3.21
N ILE A 86 -12.32 -0.13 2.93
CA ILE A 86 -11.80 -1.42 3.34
C ILE A 86 -11.24 -2.16 2.13
N LEU A 87 -9.98 -2.52 2.20
CA LEU A 87 -9.28 -3.26 1.17
C LEU A 87 -9.20 -4.72 1.58
N SER A 88 -9.62 -5.59 0.67
CA SER A 88 -9.52 -7.02 0.88
C SER A 88 -9.01 -7.66 -0.41
N GLY A 89 -8.59 -8.91 -0.32
CA GLY A 89 -8.07 -9.59 -1.49
C GLY A 89 -8.23 -11.08 -1.42
N THR A 90 -8.00 -11.71 -2.56
CA THR A 90 -8.02 -13.15 -2.70
C THR A 90 -6.73 -13.60 -3.35
N TYR A 91 -6.45 -14.90 -3.27
CA TYR A 91 -5.28 -15.49 -3.91
C TYR A 91 -5.71 -16.32 -5.10
N ASP A 92 -4.94 -16.28 -6.18
CA ASP A 92 -5.23 -17.05 -7.39
C ASP A 92 -5.07 -18.55 -7.17
N PHE A 93 -4.17 -18.94 -6.29
CA PHE A 93 -3.81 -20.35 -6.16
C PHE A 93 -4.21 -20.90 -4.79
N GLY A 94 -5.47 -21.30 -4.69
CA GLY A 94 -5.92 -22.20 -3.66
C GLY A 94 -5.87 -21.72 -2.22
N LYS A 95 -5.61 -20.46 -1.99
CA LYS A 95 -5.48 -19.95 -0.63
C LYS A 95 -6.70 -19.18 -0.14
N GLY A 96 -7.67 -18.97 -1.01
CA GLY A 96 -8.87 -18.25 -0.63
C GLY A 96 -8.59 -16.78 -0.43
N ASP A 97 -9.08 -16.24 0.67
CA ASP A 97 -9.01 -14.82 0.95
C ASP A 97 -7.77 -14.45 1.77
N TRP A 98 -7.39 -13.17 1.69
CA TRP A 98 -6.38 -12.63 2.60
C TRP A 98 -6.84 -12.85 4.03
N THR A 99 -5.87 -13.11 4.90
CA THR A 99 -6.16 -13.31 6.32
C THR A 99 -6.80 -12.06 6.94
N ASN A 100 -6.32 -10.89 6.54
CA ASN A 100 -6.79 -9.64 7.09
C ASN A 100 -7.48 -8.79 6.05
N LYS A 101 -8.41 -7.96 6.51
CA LYS A 101 -8.91 -6.83 5.73
C LYS A 101 -8.27 -5.59 6.31
N TYR A 102 -8.06 -4.58 5.48
CA TYR A 102 -7.34 -3.37 5.89
C TYR A 102 -8.19 -2.14 5.66
N ILE A 103 -8.16 -1.25 6.64
CA ILE A 103 -8.71 0.09 6.45
C ILE A 103 -7.59 0.92 5.85
N VAL A 104 -7.82 1.43 4.64
CA VAL A 104 -6.85 2.29 3.97
C VAL A 104 -7.21 3.73 4.31
N THR A 105 -6.24 4.45 4.84
CA THR A 105 -6.48 5.82 5.28
C THR A 105 -5.25 6.68 4.99
N GLU A 106 -5.40 7.99 5.15
CA GLU A 106 -4.32 8.95 4.92
C GLU A 106 -3.66 8.71 3.56
N MET A 107 -4.51 8.54 2.54
CA MET A 107 -4.00 8.33 1.20
C MET A 107 -3.55 9.65 0.60
N LEU A 108 -2.30 9.70 0.21
CA LEU A 108 -1.69 10.85 -0.45
C LEU A 108 -1.19 10.39 -1.81
N ASP A 109 -0.61 11.30 -2.59
CA ASP A 109 -0.07 10.92 -3.89
C ASP A 109 0.95 9.80 -3.78
N ASN A 110 1.80 9.85 -2.78
CA ASN A 110 2.95 8.95 -2.69
C ASN A 110 2.98 8.07 -1.46
N SER A 111 1.95 8.09 -0.65
CA SER A 111 1.92 7.24 0.55
C SER A 111 0.50 6.94 0.96
N MET A 112 0.35 5.90 1.76
CA MET A 112 -0.94 5.55 2.35
C MET A 112 -0.68 4.70 3.58
N LYS A 113 -1.69 4.61 4.43
CA LYS A 113 -1.61 3.84 5.66
C LYS A 113 -2.66 2.75 5.63
N TRP A 114 -2.29 1.55 6.04
CA TRP A 114 -3.19 0.41 6.16
C TRP A 114 -3.28 0.03 7.63
N ILE A 115 -4.50 -0.10 8.13
CA ILE A 115 -4.76 -0.51 9.51
C ILE A 115 -5.55 -1.81 9.43
N VAL A 116 -5.08 -2.86 10.10
CA VAL A 116 -5.79 -4.13 10.11
C VAL A 116 -7.15 -3.91 10.78
N LYS A 117 -8.22 -4.28 10.07
CA LYS A 117 -9.58 -3.95 10.50
C LYS A 117 -9.90 -4.48 11.89
N ASP A 118 -9.45 -5.68 12.19
CA ASP A 118 -9.76 -6.30 13.48
C ASP A 118 -8.66 -6.16 14.51
N ASN A 119 -7.59 -5.44 14.16
CA ASN A 119 -6.48 -5.19 15.09
C ASN A 119 -5.90 -3.81 14.79
N PRO A 120 -6.50 -2.74 15.34
CA PRO A 120 -6.10 -1.38 15.00
C PRO A 120 -4.68 -1.01 15.36
N GLU A 121 -4.00 -1.84 16.13
CA GLU A 121 -2.60 -1.58 16.46
C GLU A 121 -1.64 -2.07 15.39
N ASP A 122 -2.13 -2.88 14.46
CA ASP A 122 -1.30 -3.38 13.35
C ASP A 122 -1.42 -2.41 12.20
N ILE A 123 -0.39 -1.58 12.03
CA ILE A 123 -0.41 -0.47 11.09
C ILE A 123 0.78 -0.59 10.13
N SER A 124 0.50 -0.46 8.85
CA SER A 124 1.51 -0.47 7.80
C SER A 124 1.47 0.83 7.04
N VAL A 125 2.64 1.33 6.65
CA VAL A 125 2.76 2.51 5.79
C VAL A 125 3.39 2.07 4.48
N TYR A 126 2.70 2.38 3.38
CA TYR A 126 3.19 2.09 2.03
C TYR A 126 3.54 3.39 1.33
N VAL A 127 4.62 3.37 0.58
CA VAL A 127 5.02 4.50 -0.24
C VAL A 127 5.04 4.07 -1.69
N ARG A 128 4.72 5.01 -2.57
CA ARG A 128 4.69 4.72 -3.99
C ARG A 128 6.12 4.60 -4.53
N CYS A 129 6.32 3.66 -5.44
CA CYS A 129 7.59 3.51 -6.12
C CYS A 129 7.35 3.22 -7.59
N ASP A 130 8.41 3.35 -8.39
CA ASP A 130 8.27 3.18 -9.83
C ASP A 130 8.06 1.73 -10.23
N LYS A 131 8.78 0.84 -9.58
CA LYS A 131 8.72 -0.58 -9.93
C LYS A 131 9.31 -1.42 -8.82
N VAL A 132 9.05 -2.72 -8.89
CA VAL A 132 9.68 -3.68 -7.99
C VAL A 132 11.15 -3.81 -8.42
N PRO A 133 12.10 -3.82 -7.47
CA PRO A 133 13.51 -3.97 -7.82
C PRO A 133 13.79 -5.25 -8.61
N ASP A 134 14.75 -5.15 -9.53
CA ASP A 134 15.05 -6.25 -10.44
C ASP A 134 15.51 -7.51 -9.71
N ASP A 135 16.28 -7.36 -8.64
CA ASP A 135 16.77 -8.53 -7.91
C ASP A 135 15.64 -9.26 -7.17
N ILE A 136 14.56 -8.56 -6.86
CA ILE A 136 13.37 -9.22 -6.31
C ILE A 136 12.62 -9.93 -7.43
N LEU A 137 12.48 -9.27 -8.59
CA LEU A 137 11.78 -9.87 -9.72
C LEU A 137 12.45 -11.16 -10.19
N THR A 138 13.77 -11.18 -10.17
CA THR A 138 14.53 -12.35 -10.61
C THR A 138 14.76 -13.37 -9.52
N GLY A 139 14.42 -13.02 -8.26
CA GLY A 139 14.63 -13.93 -7.15
C GLY A 139 16.04 -13.94 -6.60
N THR A 140 16.92 -13.08 -7.11
CA THR A 140 18.32 -13.13 -6.68
C THR A 140 18.55 -12.57 -5.29
N ARG A 141 17.70 -11.64 -4.86
CA ARG A 141 17.87 -11.05 -3.53
C ARG A 141 17.72 -12.09 -2.42
N SER A 142 16.79 -13.02 -2.60
CA SER A 142 16.52 -14.01 -1.56
C SER A 142 17.61 -15.08 -1.47
N LEU A 143 18.54 -15.09 -2.39
CA LEU A 143 19.64 -16.06 -2.37
C LEU A 143 20.81 -15.57 -1.53
N LYS A 144 20.74 -14.37 -1.00
CA LYS A 144 21.87 -13.80 -0.25
C LYS A 144 21.81 -14.06 1.23
#